data_111dd71042d987dfd7962fabc87b4203
#
_entry.id   111dd71042d987dfd7962fabc87b4203
#
_cell.length_a   1.000
_cell.length_b   1.000
_cell.length_c   1.000
_cell.angle_alpha   90.00
_cell.angle_beta   90.00
_cell.angle_gamma   90.00
#
_symmetry.space_group_name_H-M   'P 1'
#
loop_
_entity.id
_entity.type
_entity.pdbx_description
1 polymer ?
#
loop_
_entity_poly.entity_id
_entity_poly.type
_entity_poly.pdbx_seq_one_letter_code
_entity_poly.pdbx_strand_id
1 'polypeptide(L)'
;PDLDDDYCPTRPGAPCAFLVPAWLGEQETKAQMHLYQLGLLALSLNRTLVLPNVAKSRLSCCYHNPFSFYYAADALDQLGVRTISQAEFVEWSEKRDPAPSAQVVSMVGAKATYLAGAIEIDSASDPTLVPNKPTRNLCLKAPKTRLDFSGHSPLAIYPPEGYHRSEAGRLGFGESVVNTLSSPEVGGKSSRASASRDAPYELPNVLAFNYELRFPIMAPSVVSLVLPSVPPPLPFAHFPYSPVWTDLASNVAASLSPFIAIHWRTETLAPPNLAPCASSLLRKLSLLKSRYPSIKNVYLATDYPIEDPSGIAHSGTFAKVVTEQHHQAFRAFLKSFEKEAKGLSLTTFAREQGRVVLPDALREALATASAEAGKPVGLGELDAGLMGIVDKAVAMRAEVFLTGFAGVGKEAALGCAKVSSFTSQIIEARQARIGEQSAKEDQVRGELWNDVSRWSVKGPDDD
;
A
#
# COMPACT_ATOMS: atom_id res chain seq x y z
N PRO A 1 -15.77 18.58 -30.07
CA PRO A 1 -15.81 18.04 -28.72
C PRO A 1 -14.78 18.79 -27.89
N ASP A 2 -15.22 19.25 -26.70
CA ASP A 2 -14.29 19.84 -25.77
C ASP A 2 -13.31 18.74 -25.31
N LEU A 3 -12.02 19.01 -25.33
CA LEU A 3 -10.99 18.05 -24.87
C LEU A 3 -11.33 17.47 -23.49
N ASP A 4 -11.95 18.29 -22.62
CA ASP A 4 -12.32 17.87 -21.28
C ASP A 4 -13.48 16.86 -21.29
N ASP A 5 -14.36 16.83 -22.29
CA ASP A 5 -15.43 15.85 -22.40
C ASP A 5 -14.89 14.44 -22.65
N ASP A 6 -13.72 14.30 -23.32
CA ASP A 6 -13.08 13.02 -23.58
C ASP A 6 -12.48 12.40 -22.29
N TYR A 7 -11.89 13.25 -21.42
CA TYR A 7 -11.20 12.80 -20.19
C TYR A 7 -12.04 12.94 -18.92
N CYS A 8 -13.09 13.79 -18.94
CA CYS A 8 -13.98 14.05 -17.82
C CYS A 8 -15.46 14.00 -18.25
N PRO A 9 -15.95 12.91 -18.87
CA PRO A 9 -17.27 12.86 -19.52
C PRO A 9 -18.45 13.12 -18.59
N THR A 10 -18.25 13.02 -17.28
CA THR A 10 -19.30 13.26 -16.28
C THR A 10 -19.44 14.74 -15.88
N ARG A 11 -18.67 15.63 -16.49
CA ARG A 11 -18.70 17.08 -16.28
C ARG A 11 -18.81 17.85 -17.60
N PRO A 12 -19.82 17.58 -18.44
CA PRO A 12 -19.90 18.21 -19.74
C PRO A 12 -19.93 19.74 -19.61
N GLY A 13 -19.08 20.41 -20.38
CA GLY A 13 -18.94 21.87 -20.37
C GLY A 13 -18.25 22.47 -19.15
N ALA A 14 -17.72 21.67 -18.22
CA ALA A 14 -16.91 22.14 -17.10
C ALA A 14 -15.44 21.68 -17.26
N PRO A 15 -14.45 22.51 -16.91
CA PRO A 15 -13.05 22.11 -17.01
C PRO A 15 -12.75 20.90 -16.13
N CYS A 16 -11.90 20.02 -16.63
CA CYS A 16 -11.38 18.88 -15.85
C CYS A 16 -10.67 19.38 -14.60
N ALA A 17 -10.91 18.68 -13.49
CA ALA A 17 -10.23 18.93 -12.23
C ALA A 17 -9.64 17.61 -11.71
N PHE A 18 -8.31 17.55 -11.53
CA PHE A 18 -7.59 16.34 -11.17
C PHE A 18 -6.96 16.43 -9.78
N LEU A 19 -6.86 15.28 -9.14
CA LEU A 19 -6.02 15.04 -7.98
C LEU A 19 -4.96 14.01 -8.38
N VAL A 20 -3.69 14.41 -8.35
CA VAL A 20 -2.55 13.58 -8.77
C VAL A 20 -1.75 13.15 -7.54
N PRO A 21 -1.70 11.85 -7.20
CA PRO A 21 -0.80 11.34 -6.17
C PRO A 21 0.65 11.41 -6.65
N ALA A 22 1.31 12.54 -6.44
CA ALA A 22 2.69 12.73 -6.89
C ALA A 22 3.66 11.81 -6.13
N TRP A 23 3.45 11.66 -4.82
CA TRP A 23 4.22 10.76 -3.98
C TRP A 23 3.39 10.24 -2.81
N LEU A 24 3.47 8.90 -2.58
CA LEU A 24 2.92 8.24 -1.40
C LEU A 24 4.07 7.68 -0.58
N GLY A 25 4.25 8.20 0.63
CA GLY A 25 5.51 8.10 1.39
C GLY A 25 5.91 6.72 1.89
N GLU A 26 5.04 5.74 1.92
CA GLU A 26 5.25 4.43 2.54
C GLU A 26 5.43 3.32 1.49
N GLN A 27 5.67 2.08 1.96
CA GLN A 27 5.67 0.90 1.10
C GLN A 27 4.24 0.48 0.75
N GLU A 28 4.12 -0.43 -0.20
CA GLU A 28 2.91 -0.85 -0.91
C GLU A 28 1.67 -0.95 -0.01
N THR A 29 1.73 -1.68 1.09
CA THR A 29 0.59 -1.91 1.98
C THR A 29 0.02 -0.62 2.58
N LYS A 30 0.87 0.31 2.99
CA LYS A 30 0.43 1.60 3.50
C LYS A 30 0.17 2.60 2.39
N ALA A 31 0.91 2.52 1.28
CA ALA A 31 0.68 3.35 0.11
C ALA A 31 -0.71 3.11 -0.48
N GLN A 32 -1.24 1.87 -0.44
CA GLN A 32 -2.64 1.58 -0.74
C GLN A 32 -3.59 2.39 0.15
N MET A 33 -3.36 2.37 1.47
CA MET A 33 -4.19 3.13 2.42
C MET A 33 -4.15 4.63 2.13
N HIS A 34 -2.97 5.16 1.77
CA HIS A 34 -2.82 6.57 1.39
C HIS A 34 -3.56 6.89 0.09
N LEU A 35 -3.48 6.01 -0.91
CA LEU A 35 -4.22 6.19 -2.16
C LEU A 35 -5.73 6.13 -1.93
N TYR A 36 -6.20 5.23 -1.07
CA TYR A 36 -7.60 5.20 -0.64
C TYR A 36 -8.03 6.54 -0.02
N GLN A 37 -7.19 7.11 0.86
CA GLN A 37 -7.45 8.42 1.46
C GLN A 37 -7.52 9.53 0.42
N LEU A 38 -6.64 9.51 -0.59
CA LEU A 38 -6.70 10.47 -1.70
C LEU A 38 -7.91 10.24 -2.61
N GLY A 39 -8.38 8.99 -2.74
CA GLY A 39 -9.64 8.68 -3.42
C GLY A 39 -10.83 9.33 -2.71
N LEU A 40 -10.95 9.18 -1.38
CA LEU A 40 -11.99 9.84 -0.59
C LEU A 40 -11.90 11.38 -0.69
N LEU A 41 -10.68 11.92 -0.67
CA LEU A 41 -10.46 13.34 -0.83
C LEU A 41 -10.85 13.82 -2.23
N ALA A 42 -10.48 13.09 -3.28
CA ALA A 42 -10.87 13.41 -4.65
C ALA A 42 -12.40 13.42 -4.82
N LEU A 43 -13.08 12.42 -4.23
CA LEU A 43 -14.55 12.38 -4.21
C LEU A 43 -15.12 13.62 -3.51
N SER A 44 -14.61 13.97 -2.32
CA SER A 44 -15.08 15.13 -1.55
C SER A 44 -14.82 16.47 -2.24
N LEU A 45 -13.76 16.57 -3.04
CA LEU A 45 -13.41 17.75 -3.82
C LEU A 45 -14.02 17.76 -5.24
N ASN A 46 -14.82 16.73 -5.58
CA ASN A 46 -15.37 16.51 -6.92
C ASN A 46 -14.29 16.56 -8.02
N ARG A 47 -13.16 15.87 -7.78
CA ARG A 47 -12.03 15.76 -8.71
C ARG A 47 -11.89 14.34 -9.23
N THR A 48 -11.32 14.19 -10.42
CA THR A 48 -10.90 12.90 -10.96
C THR A 48 -9.53 12.53 -10.37
N LEU A 49 -9.41 11.34 -9.80
CA LEU A 49 -8.15 10.82 -9.28
C LEU A 49 -7.31 10.25 -10.41
N VAL A 50 -6.08 10.70 -10.52
CA VAL A 50 -5.09 10.11 -11.42
C VAL A 50 -4.47 8.89 -10.72
N LEU A 51 -4.58 7.72 -11.33
CA LEU A 51 -3.98 6.49 -10.81
C LEU A 51 -2.45 6.57 -10.93
N PRO A 52 -1.70 6.56 -9.81
CA PRO A 52 -0.25 6.69 -9.86
C PRO A 52 0.40 5.44 -10.44
N ASN A 53 1.53 5.61 -11.09
CA ASN A 53 2.39 4.50 -11.47
C ASN A 53 2.99 3.81 -10.24
N VAL A 54 3.48 2.60 -10.44
CA VAL A 54 4.00 1.73 -9.38
C VAL A 54 5.41 1.23 -9.72
N ALA A 55 6.24 1.02 -8.71
CA ALA A 55 7.47 0.24 -8.76
C ALA A 55 8.09 0.09 -7.37
N LYS A 56 8.91 -0.95 -7.16
CA LYS A 56 9.73 -1.14 -5.95
C LYS A 56 8.91 -1.06 -4.65
N SER A 57 7.72 -1.69 -4.68
CA SER A 57 6.78 -1.65 -3.54
C SER A 57 6.30 -0.23 -3.18
N ARG A 58 6.13 0.67 -4.16
CA ARG A 58 5.71 2.07 -3.93
C ARG A 58 4.80 2.54 -5.05
N LEU A 59 4.06 3.62 -4.74
CA LEU A 59 3.15 4.30 -5.65
C LEU A 59 3.59 5.77 -5.80
N SER A 60 3.70 6.24 -7.03
CA SER A 60 4.03 7.64 -7.34
C SER A 60 3.95 7.89 -8.84
N CYS A 61 3.68 9.12 -9.23
CA CYS A 61 3.77 9.52 -10.64
C CYS A 61 5.20 9.40 -11.23
N CYS A 62 6.22 9.20 -10.38
CA CYS A 62 7.62 9.06 -10.79
C CYS A 62 8.02 7.66 -11.19
N TYR A 63 7.15 6.66 -11.03
CA TYR A 63 7.44 5.28 -11.41
C TYR A 63 7.05 5.00 -12.87
N HIS A 64 7.49 3.87 -13.39
CA HIS A 64 7.37 3.55 -14.81
C HIS A 64 6.27 2.53 -15.12
N ASN A 65 5.95 1.63 -14.18
CA ASN A 65 4.91 0.65 -14.41
C ASN A 65 3.52 1.28 -14.19
N PRO A 66 2.53 1.02 -15.03
CA PRO A 66 1.18 1.54 -14.82
C PRO A 66 0.58 0.97 -13.53
N PHE A 67 -0.43 1.64 -12.98
CA PHE A 67 -1.16 1.18 -11.79
C PHE A 67 -1.63 -0.27 -11.91
N SER A 68 -2.12 -0.67 -13.09
CA SER A 68 -2.58 -2.02 -13.40
C SER A 68 -1.49 -3.09 -13.33
N PHE A 69 -0.23 -2.72 -13.20
CA PHE A 69 0.85 -3.66 -12.96
C PHE A 69 0.76 -4.30 -11.56
N TYR A 70 0.33 -3.57 -10.54
CA TYR A 70 0.12 -4.14 -9.19
C TYR A 70 -1.34 -4.49 -8.94
N TYR A 71 -2.28 -3.65 -9.35
CA TYR A 71 -3.68 -3.70 -8.94
C TYR A 71 -4.62 -3.92 -10.11
N ALA A 72 -5.82 -4.40 -9.85
CA ALA A 72 -6.90 -4.42 -10.83
C ALA A 72 -7.22 -2.98 -11.26
N ALA A 73 -7.58 -2.78 -12.53
CA ALA A 73 -7.85 -1.45 -13.07
C ALA A 73 -9.04 -0.77 -12.37
N ASP A 74 -10.01 -1.56 -11.92
CA ASP A 74 -11.23 -1.17 -11.20
C ASP A 74 -11.07 -1.12 -9.66
N ALA A 75 -9.84 -1.19 -9.17
CA ALA A 75 -9.54 -1.29 -7.74
C ALA A 75 -10.18 -0.19 -6.87
N LEU A 76 -10.49 0.96 -7.44
CA LEU A 76 -11.07 2.13 -6.77
C LEU A 76 -12.54 2.39 -7.12
N ASP A 77 -13.14 1.57 -7.98
CA ASP A 77 -14.54 1.78 -8.43
C ASP A 77 -15.53 1.73 -7.28
N GLN A 78 -15.26 0.91 -6.27
CA GLN A 78 -16.08 0.81 -5.05
C GLN A 78 -16.17 2.12 -4.26
N LEU A 79 -15.22 3.04 -4.45
CA LEU A 79 -15.27 4.37 -3.85
C LEU A 79 -16.23 5.32 -4.56
N GLY A 80 -16.67 4.99 -5.77
CA GLY A 80 -17.43 5.90 -6.62
C GLY A 80 -16.64 7.12 -7.08
N VAL A 81 -15.32 7.13 -6.92
CA VAL A 81 -14.44 8.18 -7.42
C VAL A 81 -14.09 7.92 -8.90
N ARG A 82 -14.12 8.98 -9.69
CA ARG A 82 -13.67 8.90 -11.07
C ARG A 82 -12.15 8.76 -11.10
N THR A 83 -11.67 7.87 -11.95
CA THR A 83 -10.23 7.64 -12.12
C THR A 83 -9.84 7.73 -13.59
N ILE A 84 -8.60 8.16 -13.84
CA ILE A 84 -7.92 8.00 -15.12
C ILE A 84 -6.52 7.46 -14.88
N SER A 85 -5.93 6.84 -15.88
CA SER A 85 -4.53 6.43 -15.80
C SER A 85 -3.58 7.64 -15.85
N GLN A 86 -2.37 7.46 -15.37
CA GLN A 86 -1.35 8.49 -15.50
C GLN A 86 -1.02 8.80 -16.97
N ALA A 87 -1.11 7.82 -17.87
CA ALA A 87 -0.85 8.03 -19.30
C ALA A 87 -1.91 8.96 -19.91
N GLU A 88 -3.19 8.73 -19.63
CA GLU A 88 -4.29 9.59 -20.08
C GLU A 88 -4.16 11.01 -19.51
N PHE A 89 -3.80 11.14 -18.24
CA PHE A 89 -3.54 12.45 -17.62
C PHE A 89 -2.40 13.21 -18.32
N VAL A 90 -1.29 12.53 -18.63
CA VAL A 90 -0.17 13.13 -19.37
C VAL A 90 -0.64 13.60 -20.74
N GLU A 91 -1.35 12.75 -21.49
CA GLU A 91 -1.88 13.08 -22.81
C GLU A 91 -2.82 14.28 -22.77
N TRP A 92 -3.75 14.31 -21.78
CA TRP A 92 -4.61 15.47 -21.57
C TRP A 92 -3.81 16.75 -21.31
N SER A 93 -2.80 16.70 -20.44
CA SER A 93 -2.01 17.87 -20.07
C SER A 93 -1.20 18.42 -21.25
N GLU A 94 -0.70 17.55 -22.12
CA GLU A 94 0.06 17.93 -23.32
C GLU A 94 -0.80 18.61 -24.40
N LYS A 95 -2.06 18.20 -24.51
CA LYS A 95 -3.02 18.74 -25.48
C LYS A 95 -3.64 20.08 -25.07
N ARG A 96 -3.51 20.46 -23.79
CA ARG A 96 -4.11 21.69 -23.30
C ARG A 96 -3.29 22.94 -23.67
N ASP A 97 -3.99 23.97 -24.15
CA ASP A 97 -3.44 25.31 -24.38
C ASP A 97 -4.48 26.36 -23.95
N PRO A 98 -4.19 27.18 -22.94
CA PRO A 98 -2.97 27.24 -22.14
C PRO A 98 -2.74 26.01 -21.27
N ALA A 99 -1.50 25.85 -20.77
CA ALA A 99 -1.15 24.78 -19.83
C ALA A 99 -2.09 24.80 -18.60
N PRO A 100 -2.57 23.64 -18.12
CA PRO A 100 -3.46 23.59 -16.98
C PRO A 100 -2.80 24.13 -15.71
N SER A 101 -3.54 24.93 -14.95
CA SER A 101 -3.08 25.45 -13.68
C SER A 101 -2.92 24.33 -12.65
N ALA A 102 -1.83 24.35 -11.89
CA ALA A 102 -1.50 23.31 -10.94
C ALA A 102 -1.00 23.87 -9.60
N GLN A 103 -1.30 23.13 -8.53
CA GLN A 103 -0.82 23.45 -7.18
C GLN A 103 -0.24 22.20 -6.53
N VAL A 104 0.91 22.34 -5.87
CA VAL A 104 1.48 21.31 -5.03
C VAL A 104 0.86 21.36 -3.64
N VAL A 105 0.39 20.22 -3.15
CA VAL A 105 -0.12 20.05 -1.80
C VAL A 105 0.69 18.99 -1.09
N SER A 106 1.35 19.33 0.00
CA SER A 106 2.14 18.40 0.80
C SER A 106 1.45 18.14 2.14
N MET A 107 1.03 16.90 2.34
CA MET A 107 0.52 16.41 3.61
C MET A 107 1.69 15.79 4.37
N VAL A 108 2.29 16.55 5.29
CA VAL A 108 3.52 16.15 5.97
C VAL A 108 3.25 15.74 7.42
N GLY A 109 4.03 14.77 7.90
CA GLY A 109 3.98 14.36 9.31
C GLY A 109 4.43 15.46 10.26
N ALA A 110 4.07 15.30 11.53
CA ALA A 110 4.24 16.28 12.59
C ALA A 110 5.59 17.01 12.60
N LYS A 111 5.55 18.34 12.56
CA LYS A 111 6.61 19.18 13.13
C LYS A 111 6.41 19.31 14.63
N ALA A 112 7.49 19.54 15.38
CA ALA A 112 7.50 19.57 16.85
C ALA A 112 6.72 20.73 17.51
N THR A 113 6.11 21.62 16.76
CA THR A 113 5.41 22.81 17.27
C THR A 113 4.05 22.94 16.58
N TYR A 114 3.02 22.27 17.14
CA TYR A 114 1.64 22.48 16.72
C TYR A 114 0.89 23.37 17.71
N LEU A 115 0.17 24.34 17.18
CA LEU A 115 -0.92 24.97 17.91
C LEU A 115 -2.08 23.99 17.96
N ALA A 116 -2.51 23.61 19.15
CA ALA A 116 -3.59 22.67 19.34
C ALA A 116 -4.85 23.13 18.60
N GLY A 117 -5.35 22.33 17.67
CA GLY A 117 -6.61 22.53 16.99
C GLY A 117 -6.60 23.34 15.69
N ALA A 118 -5.44 23.81 15.21
CA ALA A 118 -5.33 24.53 13.94
C ALA A 118 -4.59 23.72 12.86
N ILE A 119 -5.04 23.82 11.61
CA ILE A 119 -4.26 23.38 10.47
C ILE A 119 -3.21 24.46 10.22
N GLU A 120 -1.94 24.12 10.30
CA GLU A 120 -0.87 24.99 9.88
C GLU A 120 -0.69 24.86 8.37
N ILE A 121 -0.85 25.96 7.65
CA ILE A 121 -0.63 26.07 6.21
C ILE A 121 0.59 26.94 6.02
N ASP A 122 1.64 26.36 5.49
CA ASP A 122 2.86 27.09 5.11
C ASP A 122 2.94 27.18 3.58
N SER A 123 3.16 28.38 3.05
CA SER A 123 3.42 28.60 1.64
C SER A 123 4.91 28.43 1.38
N ALA A 124 5.32 27.29 0.87
CA ALA A 124 6.70 27.08 0.45
C ALA A 124 7.06 28.00 -0.72
N SER A 125 8.25 28.57 -0.69
CA SER A 125 8.72 29.53 -1.69
C SER A 125 9.02 28.90 -3.08
N ASP A 126 9.18 27.58 -3.17
CA ASP A 126 9.42 26.84 -4.40
C ASP A 126 8.39 25.70 -4.57
N PRO A 127 7.49 25.80 -5.59
CA PRO A 127 6.50 24.76 -5.88
C PRO A 127 7.08 23.40 -6.26
N THR A 128 8.38 23.32 -6.47
CA THR A 128 9.08 22.10 -6.88
C THR A 128 9.74 21.37 -5.73
N LEU A 129 9.77 21.98 -4.55
CA LEU A 129 10.38 21.39 -3.37
C LEU A 129 9.30 20.77 -2.49
N VAL A 130 9.32 19.46 -2.41
CA VAL A 130 8.73 18.76 -1.28
C VAL A 130 9.69 18.96 -0.11
N PRO A 131 9.22 19.42 1.06
CA PRO A 131 10.08 19.51 2.23
C PRO A 131 10.87 18.20 2.41
N ASN A 132 12.18 18.31 2.46
CA ASN A 132 13.16 17.24 2.69
C ASN A 132 13.40 16.20 1.57
N LYS A 133 12.78 16.30 0.38
CA LYS A 133 13.06 15.37 -0.73
C LYS A 133 12.97 16.04 -2.11
N PRO A 134 13.95 16.84 -2.50
CA PRO A 134 13.94 17.64 -3.73
C PRO A 134 13.82 16.81 -5.02
N THR A 135 14.22 15.55 -5.00
CA THR A 135 14.19 14.67 -6.18
C THR A 135 12.79 14.18 -6.56
N ARG A 136 11.79 14.31 -5.68
CA ARG A 136 10.43 13.79 -5.91
C ARG A 136 9.60 14.64 -6.87
N ASN A 137 9.89 15.94 -6.96
CA ASN A 137 9.14 16.85 -7.82
C ASN A 137 9.65 16.89 -9.26
N LEU A 138 10.80 16.30 -9.54
CA LEU A 138 11.38 16.29 -10.88
C LEU A 138 10.48 15.58 -11.89
N CYS A 139 9.71 14.58 -11.47
CA CYS A 139 8.81 13.85 -12.35
C CYS A 139 7.55 14.65 -12.75
N LEU A 140 7.09 15.60 -11.96
CA LEU A 140 6.03 16.55 -12.35
C LEU A 140 6.54 17.63 -13.30
N LYS A 141 7.86 17.89 -13.31
CA LYS A 141 8.53 18.80 -14.24
C LYS A 141 9.12 18.08 -15.46
N ALA A 142 9.01 16.75 -15.53
CA ALA A 142 9.47 16.03 -16.71
C ALA A 142 8.75 16.59 -17.97
N PRO A 143 9.41 16.61 -19.12
CA PRO A 143 8.86 17.23 -20.35
C PRO A 143 7.53 16.61 -20.83
N LYS A 144 7.05 15.58 -20.17
CA LYS A 144 5.80 14.88 -20.46
C LYS A 144 4.55 15.47 -19.81
N THR A 145 4.66 16.45 -18.90
CA THR A 145 3.49 17.11 -18.32
C THR A 145 3.59 18.63 -18.51
N ARG A 146 2.61 19.21 -19.19
CA ARG A 146 2.49 20.67 -19.34
C ARG A 146 1.64 21.23 -18.20
N LEU A 147 2.20 21.39 -17.01
CA LEU A 147 1.49 21.96 -15.87
C LEU A 147 2.05 23.35 -15.52
N ASP A 148 1.15 24.32 -15.31
CA ASP A 148 1.52 25.65 -14.87
C ASP A 148 1.34 25.79 -13.35
N PHE A 149 2.44 25.83 -12.62
CA PHE A 149 2.49 26.07 -11.18
C PHE A 149 2.66 27.56 -10.81
N SER A 150 2.77 28.46 -11.77
CA SER A 150 3.12 29.86 -11.49
C SER A 150 1.99 30.63 -10.79
N GLY A 151 0.73 30.22 -11.02
CA GLY A 151 -0.46 30.91 -10.50
C GLY A 151 -0.84 30.52 -9.07
N HIS A 152 -0.30 29.44 -8.51
CA HIS A 152 -0.73 28.89 -7.23
C HIS A 152 0.46 28.56 -6.32
N SER A 153 0.48 29.17 -5.14
CA SER A 153 1.51 28.88 -4.14
C SER A 153 1.37 27.43 -3.62
N PRO A 154 2.49 26.71 -3.40
CA PRO A 154 2.45 25.41 -2.77
C PRO A 154 1.86 25.46 -1.38
N LEU A 155 1.14 24.43 -0.99
CA LEU A 155 0.56 24.27 0.34
C LEU A 155 1.26 23.13 1.08
N ALA A 156 1.64 23.37 2.33
CA ALA A 156 2.01 22.33 3.26
C ALA A 156 0.93 22.24 4.36
N ILE A 157 0.30 21.09 4.50
CA ILE A 157 -0.77 20.86 5.47
C ILE A 157 -0.24 19.93 6.55
N TYR A 158 -0.31 20.39 7.79
CA TYR A 158 0.14 19.66 8.98
C TYR A 158 -1.07 19.25 9.81
N PRO A 159 -1.20 17.98 10.19
CA PRO A 159 -2.30 17.54 11.03
C PRO A 159 -2.14 18.04 12.47
N PRO A 160 -3.22 18.33 13.19
CA PRO A 160 -3.16 18.58 14.63
C PRO A 160 -2.56 17.39 15.39
N GLU A 161 -1.86 17.65 16.47
CA GLU A 161 -1.30 16.59 17.29
C GLU A 161 -2.41 15.66 17.81
N GLY A 162 -2.22 14.35 17.63
CA GLY A 162 -3.15 13.35 18.12
C GLY A 162 -4.49 13.28 17.39
N TYR A 163 -4.67 13.97 16.24
CA TYR A 163 -5.92 13.93 15.47
C TYR A 163 -6.41 12.49 15.18
N HIS A 164 -5.49 11.55 15.02
CA HIS A 164 -5.77 10.16 14.71
C HIS A 164 -6.27 9.34 15.91
N ARG A 165 -6.19 9.88 17.13
CA ARG A 165 -6.55 9.14 18.38
C ARG A 165 -8.05 9.02 18.60
N SER A 166 -8.86 9.85 17.96
CA SER A 166 -10.31 9.81 18.05
C SER A 166 -10.98 9.96 16.69
N GLU A 167 -12.20 9.49 16.58
CA GLU A 167 -13.00 9.70 15.37
C GLU A 167 -13.29 11.19 15.15
N ALA A 168 -13.66 11.91 16.20
CA ALA A 168 -13.90 13.36 16.13
C ALA A 168 -12.66 14.12 15.65
N GLY A 169 -11.46 13.73 16.08
CA GLY A 169 -10.21 14.34 15.60
C GLY A 169 -9.97 14.08 14.12
N ARG A 170 -10.22 12.87 13.65
CA ARG A 170 -10.11 12.52 12.21
C ARG A 170 -11.15 13.25 11.37
N LEU A 171 -12.40 13.31 11.85
CA LEU A 171 -13.49 14.04 11.18
C LEU A 171 -13.15 15.52 11.05
N GLY A 172 -12.82 16.19 12.15
CA GLY A 172 -12.51 17.62 12.15
C GLY A 172 -11.31 17.97 11.27
N PHE A 173 -10.27 17.12 11.27
CA PHE A 173 -9.13 17.35 10.40
C PHE A 173 -9.48 17.14 8.92
N GLY A 174 -10.17 16.04 8.59
CA GLY A 174 -10.60 15.76 7.21
C GLY A 174 -11.51 16.84 6.65
N GLU A 175 -12.50 17.30 7.42
CA GLU A 175 -13.38 18.42 7.05
C GLU A 175 -12.57 19.70 6.82
N SER A 176 -11.64 20.02 7.70
CA SER A 176 -10.78 21.20 7.56
C SER A 176 -9.90 21.13 6.30
N VAL A 177 -9.38 19.95 5.95
CA VAL A 177 -8.61 19.76 4.71
C VAL A 177 -9.48 19.99 3.48
N VAL A 178 -10.70 19.43 3.45
CA VAL A 178 -11.64 19.64 2.34
C VAL A 178 -12.00 21.12 2.20
N ASN A 179 -12.36 21.77 3.29
CA ASN A 179 -12.70 23.19 3.29
C ASN A 179 -11.53 24.06 2.80
N THR A 180 -10.31 23.78 3.26
CA THR A 180 -9.11 24.48 2.83
C THR A 180 -8.87 24.35 1.32
N LEU A 181 -8.95 23.13 0.79
CA LEU A 181 -8.70 22.87 -0.63
C LEU A 181 -9.85 23.26 -1.56
N SER A 182 -11.04 23.48 -1.00
CA SER A 182 -12.21 24.01 -1.72
C SER A 182 -12.26 25.54 -1.67
N SER A 183 -11.44 26.20 -0.82
CA SER A 183 -11.45 27.65 -0.67
C SER A 183 -10.62 28.32 -1.75
N PRO A 184 -11.21 29.18 -2.59
CA PRO A 184 -10.46 29.99 -3.56
C PRO A 184 -9.40 30.88 -2.91
N GLU A 185 -9.63 31.34 -1.68
CA GLU A 185 -8.72 32.23 -0.96
C GLU A 185 -7.39 31.56 -0.60
N VAL A 186 -7.41 30.25 -0.34
CA VAL A 186 -6.22 29.46 0.04
C VAL A 186 -5.54 28.90 -1.21
N GLY A 187 -6.34 28.38 -2.16
CA GLY A 187 -5.84 27.84 -3.44
C GLY A 187 -5.42 28.92 -4.43
N GLY A 188 -5.97 30.11 -4.31
CA GLY A 188 -5.94 31.13 -5.34
C GLY A 188 -5.05 32.35 -5.10
N LYS A 189 -4.10 32.34 -4.14
CA LYS A 189 -3.18 33.47 -4.02
C LYS A 189 -2.20 33.52 -5.19
N SER A 190 -2.66 34.16 -6.27
CA SER A 190 -1.81 34.68 -7.33
C SER A 190 -0.62 35.44 -6.72
N SER A 191 0.56 35.20 -7.26
CA SER A 191 1.71 36.07 -7.01
C SER A 191 1.31 37.52 -7.25
N ARG A 192 1.62 38.42 -6.33
CA ARG A 192 1.25 39.85 -6.27
C ARG A 192 1.54 40.67 -7.53
N ALA A 193 1.98 40.08 -8.62
CA ALA A 193 2.53 40.84 -9.76
C ALA A 193 1.53 41.19 -10.88
N SER A 194 0.35 40.59 -10.98
CA SER A 194 -0.52 40.86 -12.15
C SER A 194 -2.03 40.70 -11.97
N ALA A 195 -2.55 40.45 -10.80
CA ALA A 195 -3.99 40.27 -10.65
C ALA A 195 -4.68 41.61 -10.49
N SER A 196 -5.50 42.00 -11.48
CA SER A 196 -6.62 42.92 -11.27
C SER A 196 -7.41 42.44 -10.06
N ARG A 197 -7.78 43.35 -9.15
CA ARG A 197 -8.57 43.07 -7.93
C ARG A 197 -9.93 42.39 -8.22
N ASP A 198 -10.34 42.37 -9.48
CA ASP A 198 -11.65 41.91 -9.94
C ASP A 198 -11.61 40.55 -10.68
N ALA A 199 -10.44 39.90 -10.80
CA ALA A 199 -10.37 38.58 -11.39
C ALA A 199 -10.93 37.52 -10.40
N PRO A 200 -11.91 36.67 -10.80
CA PRO A 200 -12.43 35.62 -9.93
C PRO A 200 -11.29 34.67 -9.56
N TYR A 201 -11.21 34.33 -8.28
CA TYR A 201 -10.28 33.30 -7.82
C TYR A 201 -10.70 31.95 -8.41
N GLU A 202 -9.86 31.36 -9.24
CA GLU A 202 -10.08 30.04 -9.79
C GLU A 202 -9.27 28.99 -9.01
N LEU A 203 -9.93 27.90 -8.69
CA LEU A 203 -9.24 26.72 -8.12
C LEU A 203 -8.35 26.10 -9.21
N PRO A 204 -7.16 25.57 -8.84
CA PRO A 204 -6.27 24.94 -9.81
C PRO A 204 -6.94 23.73 -10.47
N ASN A 205 -6.70 23.54 -11.76
CA ASN A 205 -7.14 22.34 -12.48
C ASN A 205 -6.54 21.07 -11.87
N VAL A 206 -5.29 21.15 -11.40
CA VAL A 206 -4.53 20.00 -10.90
C VAL A 206 -4.04 20.25 -9.48
N LEU A 207 -4.40 19.36 -8.56
CA LEU A 207 -3.79 19.27 -7.24
C LEU A 207 -2.79 18.10 -7.23
N ALA A 208 -1.50 18.41 -7.11
CA ALA A 208 -0.43 17.43 -7.06
C ALA A 208 -0.07 17.13 -5.59
N PHE A 209 -0.40 15.94 -5.12
CA PHE A 209 -0.28 15.56 -3.72
C PHE A 209 0.99 14.80 -3.40
N ASN A 210 1.69 15.27 -2.36
CA ASN A 210 2.69 14.52 -1.63
C ASN A 210 2.09 14.09 -0.30
N TYR A 211 1.82 12.79 -0.14
CA TYR A 211 1.18 12.25 1.05
C TYR A 211 2.18 11.47 1.89
N GLU A 212 2.56 12.02 3.02
CA GLU A 212 3.52 11.41 3.96
C GLU A 212 2.94 11.15 5.35
N LEU A 213 1.64 11.37 5.54
CA LEU A 213 0.98 11.11 6.82
C LEU A 213 0.91 9.61 7.10
N ARG A 214 1.30 9.23 8.31
CA ARG A 214 1.26 7.84 8.75
C ARG A 214 -0.15 7.34 9.03
N PHE A 215 -1.06 8.24 9.42
CA PHE A 215 -2.42 7.91 9.84
C PHE A 215 -3.44 8.49 8.86
N PRO A 216 -4.61 7.85 8.71
CA PRO A 216 -5.69 8.34 7.85
C PRO A 216 -6.15 9.74 8.24
N ILE A 217 -6.48 10.55 7.24
CA ILE A 217 -7.09 11.89 7.39
C ILE A 217 -8.57 11.89 7.02
N MET A 218 -8.95 11.03 6.04
CA MET A 218 -10.31 10.91 5.56
C MET A 218 -10.92 9.63 6.11
N ALA A 219 -12.09 9.75 6.71
CA ALA A 219 -12.92 8.61 7.03
C ALA A 219 -14.15 8.61 6.11
N PRO A 220 -14.81 7.47 5.88
CA PRO A 220 -16.07 7.44 5.12
C PRO A 220 -17.11 8.44 5.64
N SER A 221 -17.15 8.66 6.94
CA SER A 221 -17.99 9.66 7.61
C SER A 221 -17.70 11.11 7.19
N VAL A 222 -16.45 11.46 6.84
CA VAL A 222 -16.11 12.78 6.28
C VAL A 222 -16.78 12.98 4.93
N VAL A 223 -16.72 11.96 4.06
CA VAL A 223 -17.39 12.00 2.75
C VAL A 223 -18.89 12.19 2.91
N SER A 224 -19.52 11.44 3.81
CA SER A 224 -20.96 11.57 4.08
C SER A 224 -21.33 12.94 4.65
N LEU A 225 -20.44 13.57 5.42
CA LEU A 225 -20.65 14.92 5.96
C LEU A 225 -20.56 15.99 4.86
N VAL A 226 -19.56 15.88 3.99
CA VAL A 226 -19.29 16.85 2.92
C VAL A 226 -20.21 16.65 1.72
N LEU A 227 -20.55 15.40 1.41
CA LEU A 227 -21.41 14.98 0.31
C LEU A 227 -22.57 14.10 0.82
N PRO A 228 -23.55 14.66 1.53
CA PRO A 228 -24.60 13.88 2.19
C PRO A 228 -25.50 13.09 1.23
N SER A 229 -25.54 13.46 -0.05
CA SER A 229 -26.29 12.76 -1.11
C SER A 229 -25.55 11.54 -1.68
N VAL A 230 -24.26 11.37 -1.33
CA VAL A 230 -23.46 10.23 -1.80
C VAL A 230 -23.50 9.12 -0.74
N PRO A 231 -23.80 7.87 -1.11
CA PRO A 231 -23.73 6.76 -0.17
C PRO A 231 -22.35 6.68 0.50
N PRO A 232 -22.26 6.33 1.78
CA PRO A 232 -20.98 6.19 2.46
C PRO A 232 -20.12 5.14 1.74
N PRO A 233 -18.86 5.44 1.42
CA PRO A 233 -17.98 4.50 0.77
C PRO A 233 -17.71 3.29 1.69
N LEU A 234 -17.45 2.14 1.07
CA LEU A 234 -17.13 0.93 1.81
C LEU A 234 -15.84 1.09 2.62
N PRO A 235 -15.73 0.43 3.78
CA PRO A 235 -14.48 0.39 4.53
C PRO A 235 -13.34 -0.17 3.67
N PHE A 236 -12.16 0.43 3.80
CA PHE A 236 -10.97 -0.07 3.13
C PHE A 236 -10.53 -1.40 3.74
N ALA A 237 -10.50 -2.44 2.93
CA ALA A 237 -9.87 -3.70 3.29
C ALA A 237 -8.48 -3.82 2.61
N HIS A 238 -8.45 -3.86 1.30
CA HIS A 238 -7.27 -3.81 0.45
C HIS A 238 -7.71 -3.65 -1.00
N PHE A 239 -6.86 -3.08 -1.85
CA PHE A 239 -7.14 -3.08 -3.29
C PHE A 239 -6.95 -4.48 -3.87
N PRO A 240 -7.85 -4.91 -4.77
CA PRO A 240 -7.65 -6.14 -5.50
C PRO A 240 -6.37 -6.04 -6.34
N TYR A 241 -5.53 -7.05 -6.25
CA TYR A 241 -4.34 -7.15 -7.09
C TYR A 241 -4.71 -7.49 -8.53
N SER A 242 -3.85 -7.11 -9.47
CA SER A 242 -3.98 -7.49 -10.86
C SER A 242 -4.15 -9.00 -11.02
N PRO A 243 -5.01 -9.45 -11.96
CA PRO A 243 -5.26 -10.87 -12.21
C PRO A 243 -3.98 -11.70 -12.36
N VAL A 244 -2.95 -11.16 -12.99
CA VAL A 244 -1.65 -11.84 -13.17
C VAL A 244 -1.06 -12.31 -11.83
N TRP A 245 -1.09 -11.48 -10.80
CA TRP A 245 -0.54 -11.82 -9.47
C TRP A 245 -1.48 -12.70 -8.68
N THR A 246 -2.79 -12.50 -8.82
CA THR A 246 -3.79 -13.34 -8.14
C THR A 246 -3.83 -14.75 -8.72
N ASP A 247 -3.64 -14.91 -10.02
CA ASP A 247 -3.56 -16.21 -10.70
C ASP A 247 -2.26 -16.94 -10.33
N LEU A 248 -1.13 -16.23 -10.34
CA LEU A 248 0.13 -16.78 -9.87
C LEU A 248 0.02 -17.30 -8.42
N ALA A 249 -0.52 -16.47 -7.53
CA ALA A 249 -0.72 -16.85 -6.13
C ALA A 249 -1.70 -18.02 -5.98
N SER A 250 -2.71 -18.11 -6.83
CA SER A 250 -3.66 -19.23 -6.87
C SER A 250 -2.97 -20.53 -7.32
N ASN A 251 -2.10 -20.46 -8.34
CA ASN A 251 -1.33 -21.62 -8.79
C ASN A 251 -0.38 -22.12 -7.70
N VAL A 252 0.31 -21.21 -6.99
CA VAL A 252 1.15 -21.57 -5.83
C VAL A 252 0.30 -22.20 -4.73
N ALA A 253 -0.81 -21.58 -4.35
CA ALA A 253 -1.68 -22.09 -3.30
C ALA A 253 -2.26 -23.47 -3.66
N ALA A 254 -2.69 -23.66 -4.91
CA ALA A 254 -3.21 -24.95 -5.37
C ALA A 254 -2.17 -26.09 -5.30
N SER A 255 -0.90 -25.78 -5.62
CA SER A 255 0.19 -26.77 -5.52
C SER A 255 0.52 -27.16 -4.08
N LEU A 256 0.23 -26.30 -3.11
CA LEU A 256 0.56 -26.50 -1.69
C LEU A 256 -0.62 -26.99 -0.86
N SER A 257 -1.88 -26.78 -1.31
CA SER A 257 -3.09 -27.02 -0.50
C SER A 257 -3.29 -28.49 -0.12
N PRO A 258 -3.63 -28.80 1.13
CA PRO A 258 -3.79 -27.86 2.25
C PRO A 258 -2.45 -27.45 2.88
N PHE A 259 -2.30 -26.17 3.26
CA PHE A 259 -1.03 -25.66 3.79
C PHE A 259 -1.18 -24.64 4.91
N ILE A 260 -0.10 -24.45 5.66
CA ILE A 260 0.06 -23.38 6.64
C ILE A 260 0.87 -22.27 5.96
N ALA A 261 0.39 -21.03 5.96
CA ALA A 261 1.21 -19.88 5.62
C ALA A 261 1.73 -19.19 6.89
N ILE A 262 3.01 -18.90 6.91
CA ILE A 262 3.66 -18.16 8.00
C ILE A 262 4.09 -16.79 7.49
N HIS A 263 3.74 -15.74 8.21
CA HIS A 263 4.37 -14.44 8.03
C HIS A 263 5.29 -14.15 9.21
N TRP A 264 6.59 -14.21 8.97
CA TRP A 264 7.61 -13.96 9.98
C TRP A 264 8.50 -12.76 9.59
N ARG A 265 8.09 -11.58 10.09
CA ARG A 265 8.83 -10.34 9.90
C ARG A 265 9.87 -10.18 11.00
N THR A 266 11.14 -10.34 10.67
CA THR A 266 12.25 -10.37 11.62
C THR A 266 12.98 -9.03 11.76
N GLU A 267 12.90 -8.14 10.79
CA GLU A 267 13.59 -6.83 10.81
C GLU A 267 13.26 -5.98 12.04
N THR A 268 12.12 -6.20 12.66
CA THR A 268 11.65 -5.40 13.79
C THR A 268 11.77 -6.12 15.14
N LEU A 269 12.27 -7.36 15.14
CA LEU A 269 12.47 -8.13 16.36
C LEU A 269 13.75 -7.71 17.07
N ALA A 270 13.69 -7.72 18.41
CA ALA A 270 14.91 -7.60 19.19
C ALA A 270 15.78 -8.85 18.95
N PRO A 271 17.06 -8.72 18.59
CA PRO A 271 17.92 -9.84 18.27
C PRO A 271 17.90 -11.00 19.29
N PRO A 272 17.86 -10.76 20.63
CA PRO A 272 17.76 -11.83 21.62
C PRO A 272 16.48 -12.68 21.52
N ASN A 273 15.40 -12.17 20.91
CA ASN A 273 14.15 -12.89 20.77
C ASN A 273 14.12 -13.83 19.54
N LEU A 274 15.04 -13.66 18.60
CA LEU A 274 15.03 -14.43 17.34
C LEU A 274 15.09 -15.94 17.57
N ALA A 275 16.03 -16.43 18.37
CA ALA A 275 16.17 -17.87 18.63
C ALA A 275 15.01 -18.43 19.48
N PRO A 276 14.54 -17.77 20.56
CA PRO A 276 13.34 -18.19 21.27
C PRO A 276 12.09 -18.21 20.38
N CYS A 277 11.90 -17.22 19.52
CA CYS A 277 10.79 -17.18 18.57
C CYS A 277 10.85 -18.33 17.56
N ALA A 278 12.04 -18.63 17.04
CA ALA A 278 12.24 -19.77 16.13
C ALA A 278 11.84 -21.09 16.80
N SER A 279 12.29 -21.32 18.04
CA SER A 279 11.96 -22.55 18.80
C SER A 279 10.48 -22.63 19.14
N SER A 280 9.85 -21.52 19.49
CA SER A 280 8.41 -21.46 19.76
C SER A 280 7.58 -21.69 18.48
N LEU A 281 8.02 -21.15 17.33
CA LEU A 281 7.39 -21.41 16.04
C LEU A 281 7.40 -22.91 15.71
N LEU A 282 8.51 -23.61 15.92
CA LEU A 282 8.59 -25.06 15.67
C LEU A 282 7.61 -25.85 16.55
N ARG A 283 7.49 -25.50 17.83
CA ARG A 283 6.50 -26.12 18.73
C ARG A 283 5.07 -25.86 18.25
N LYS A 284 4.76 -24.60 17.84
CA LYS A 284 3.43 -24.25 17.29
C LYS A 284 3.12 -25.07 16.03
N LEU A 285 4.08 -25.21 15.13
CA LEU A 285 3.91 -26.04 13.92
C LEU A 285 3.65 -27.51 14.26
N SER A 286 4.33 -28.05 15.25
CA SER A 286 4.08 -29.45 15.72
C SER A 286 2.66 -29.59 16.27
N LEU A 287 2.16 -28.64 17.04
CA LEU A 287 0.77 -28.60 17.53
C LEU A 287 -0.24 -28.50 16.38
N LEU A 288 -0.02 -27.57 15.45
CA LEU A 288 -0.88 -27.42 14.27
C LEU A 288 -0.88 -28.67 13.40
N LYS A 289 0.26 -29.33 13.23
CA LYS A 289 0.34 -30.61 12.52
C LYS A 289 -0.48 -31.71 13.21
N SER A 290 -0.47 -31.76 14.54
CA SER A 290 -1.28 -32.70 15.31
C SER A 290 -2.77 -32.41 15.19
N ARG A 291 -3.14 -31.12 15.20
CA ARG A 291 -4.53 -30.67 15.02
C ARG A 291 -5.04 -30.88 13.59
N TYR A 292 -4.19 -30.64 12.59
CA TYR A 292 -4.50 -30.73 11.17
C TYR A 292 -3.60 -31.74 10.44
N PRO A 293 -3.83 -33.06 10.62
CA PRO A 293 -2.93 -34.08 10.09
C PRO A 293 -2.79 -34.11 8.56
N SER A 294 -3.80 -33.62 7.83
CA SER A 294 -3.80 -33.51 6.36
C SER A 294 -2.82 -32.48 5.83
N ILE A 295 -2.49 -31.45 6.60
CA ILE A 295 -1.54 -30.43 6.18
C ILE A 295 -0.13 -31.01 6.12
N LYS A 296 0.52 -30.87 4.98
CA LYS A 296 1.90 -31.31 4.74
C LYS A 296 2.84 -30.18 4.36
N ASN A 297 2.31 -29.06 3.91
CA ASN A 297 3.07 -27.95 3.36
C ASN A 297 3.03 -26.73 4.29
N VAL A 298 4.17 -26.06 4.40
CA VAL A 298 4.34 -24.80 5.13
C VAL A 298 4.96 -23.79 4.18
N TYR A 299 4.25 -22.72 3.90
CA TYR A 299 4.72 -21.60 3.10
C TYR A 299 5.22 -20.49 4.02
N LEU A 300 6.46 -20.06 3.86
CA LEU A 300 7.08 -19.03 4.69
C LEU A 300 7.26 -17.74 3.89
N ALA A 301 6.48 -16.73 4.24
CA ALA A 301 6.66 -15.35 3.83
C ALA A 301 7.51 -14.64 4.90
N THR A 302 8.69 -14.17 4.53
CA THR A 302 9.63 -13.51 5.43
C THR A 302 10.42 -12.44 4.70
N ASP A 303 10.83 -11.42 5.44
CA ASP A 303 11.74 -10.39 4.99
C ASP A 303 13.22 -10.85 4.95
N TYR A 304 13.52 -11.99 5.57
CA TYR A 304 14.87 -12.58 5.58
C TYR A 304 15.16 -13.33 4.26
N PRO A 305 16.33 -13.09 3.60
CA PRO A 305 16.70 -13.75 2.34
C PRO A 305 17.15 -15.19 2.57
N ILE A 306 16.20 -16.11 2.70
CA ILE A 306 16.49 -17.53 3.03
C ILE A 306 17.31 -18.23 1.95
N GLU A 307 17.01 -17.97 0.69
CA GLU A 307 17.61 -18.66 -0.45
C GLU A 307 18.99 -18.11 -0.81
N ASP A 308 19.24 -16.86 -0.47
CA ASP A 308 20.54 -16.21 -0.65
C ASP A 308 20.88 -15.38 0.60
N PRO A 309 21.47 -16.01 1.63
CA PRO A 309 21.88 -15.30 2.84
C PRO A 309 22.91 -14.19 2.63
N SER A 310 23.62 -14.21 1.49
CA SER A 310 24.54 -13.14 1.08
C SER A 310 23.82 -12.07 0.23
N GLY A 311 22.58 -12.33 -0.18
CA GLY A 311 21.81 -11.50 -1.06
C GLY A 311 21.21 -10.28 -0.38
N ILE A 312 20.70 -9.39 -1.23
CA ILE A 312 19.96 -8.22 -0.80
C ILE A 312 18.61 -8.68 -0.27
N ALA A 313 18.32 -8.38 0.99
CA ALA A 313 17.01 -8.63 1.58
C ALA A 313 15.91 -8.01 0.70
N HIS A 314 14.78 -8.70 0.54
CA HIS A 314 13.63 -8.23 -0.26
C HIS A 314 13.07 -6.90 0.28
N SER A 315 13.33 -6.56 1.53
CA SER A 315 13.04 -5.25 2.12
C SER A 315 14.31 -4.40 2.18
N GLY A 316 14.32 -3.26 1.51
CA GLY A 316 15.44 -2.31 1.56
C GLY A 316 15.71 -1.73 2.96
N THR A 317 14.76 -1.88 3.90
CA THR A 317 14.94 -1.54 5.31
C THR A 317 15.65 -2.67 6.05
N PHE A 318 15.34 -3.91 5.76
CA PHE A 318 15.93 -5.07 6.41
C PHE A 318 17.42 -5.25 6.08
N ALA A 319 17.83 -4.98 4.84
CA ALA A 319 19.24 -5.04 4.44
C ALA A 319 20.19 -4.21 5.33
N LYS A 320 19.65 -3.17 6.00
CA LYS A 320 20.40 -2.29 6.90
C LYS A 320 20.46 -2.79 8.35
N VAL A 321 19.61 -3.74 8.73
CA VAL A 321 19.44 -4.19 10.13
C VAL A 321 19.71 -5.67 10.33
N VAL A 322 19.95 -6.43 9.26
CA VAL A 322 20.38 -7.83 9.35
C VAL A 322 21.67 -7.93 10.15
N THR A 323 21.69 -8.83 11.12
CA THR A 323 22.84 -9.13 11.96
C THR A 323 23.18 -10.62 11.91
N GLU A 324 24.37 -10.98 12.40
CA GLU A 324 24.76 -12.39 12.53
C GLU A 324 23.76 -13.20 13.38
N GLN A 325 23.10 -12.56 14.35
CA GLN A 325 22.05 -13.23 15.14
C GLN A 325 20.84 -13.64 14.30
N HIS A 326 20.48 -12.85 13.28
CA HIS A 326 19.44 -13.24 12.31
C HIS A 326 19.88 -14.46 11.53
N HIS A 327 21.12 -14.46 11.01
CA HIS A 327 21.65 -15.59 10.27
C HIS A 327 21.71 -16.87 11.11
N GLN A 328 22.13 -16.77 12.37
CA GLN A 328 22.17 -17.91 13.29
C GLN A 328 20.78 -18.43 13.60
N ALA A 329 19.82 -17.56 13.89
CA ALA A 329 18.44 -17.95 14.18
C ALA A 329 17.77 -18.68 13.01
N PHE A 330 17.94 -18.15 11.79
CA PHE A 330 17.39 -18.82 10.60
C PHE A 330 18.07 -20.15 10.27
N ARG A 331 19.41 -20.23 10.36
CA ARG A 331 20.12 -21.51 10.19
C ARG A 331 19.67 -22.54 11.22
N ALA A 332 19.53 -22.15 12.48
CA ALA A 332 19.03 -23.02 13.53
C ALA A 332 17.59 -23.45 13.27
N PHE A 333 16.72 -22.51 12.88
CA PHE A 333 15.33 -22.81 12.52
C PHE A 333 15.23 -23.82 11.40
N LEU A 334 15.91 -23.61 10.29
CA LEU A 334 15.86 -24.52 9.13
C LEU A 334 16.38 -25.92 9.49
N LYS A 335 17.49 -25.99 10.22
CA LYS A 335 18.05 -27.27 10.68
C LYS A 335 17.11 -28.01 11.64
N SER A 336 16.47 -27.29 12.54
CA SER A 336 15.54 -27.86 13.51
C SER A 336 14.19 -28.20 12.88
N PHE A 337 13.77 -27.47 11.85
CA PHE A 337 12.52 -27.74 11.13
C PHE A 337 12.50 -29.16 10.58
N GLU A 338 13.59 -29.62 9.97
CA GLU A 338 13.71 -30.99 9.43
C GLU A 338 13.55 -32.06 10.50
N LYS A 339 13.98 -31.78 11.75
CA LYS A 339 13.94 -32.73 12.86
C LYS A 339 12.63 -32.69 13.65
N GLU A 340 12.12 -31.49 13.93
CA GLU A 340 11.03 -31.25 14.88
C GLU A 340 9.67 -31.15 14.20
N ALA A 341 9.60 -30.60 12.98
CA ALA A 341 8.38 -30.51 12.21
C ALA A 341 8.17 -31.70 11.25
N LYS A 342 8.38 -32.91 11.76
CA LYS A 342 8.29 -34.17 10.96
C LYS A 342 6.98 -34.25 10.18
N GLY A 343 7.11 -34.54 8.89
CA GLY A 343 5.96 -34.67 7.98
C GLY A 343 5.40 -33.31 7.48
N LEU A 344 6.09 -32.20 7.76
CA LEU A 344 5.87 -30.90 7.11
C LEU A 344 7.04 -30.60 6.15
N SER A 345 6.72 -29.98 5.04
CA SER A 345 7.67 -29.49 4.03
C SER A 345 7.65 -27.97 4.03
N LEU A 346 8.79 -27.32 4.24
CA LEU A 346 8.92 -25.86 4.22
C LEU A 346 9.28 -25.38 2.84
N THR A 347 8.53 -24.40 2.35
CA THR A 347 8.80 -23.73 1.07
C THR A 347 8.67 -22.22 1.17
N THR A 348 9.19 -21.51 0.17
CA THR A 348 9.07 -20.06 -0.03
C THR A 348 8.64 -19.81 -1.46
N PHE A 349 8.22 -18.59 -1.81
CA PHE A 349 7.91 -18.28 -3.20
C PHE A 349 9.11 -18.51 -4.14
N ALA A 350 10.32 -18.18 -3.69
CA ALA A 350 11.53 -18.40 -4.51
C ALA A 350 11.73 -19.87 -4.93
N ARG A 351 11.33 -20.82 -4.08
CA ARG A 351 11.37 -22.25 -4.40
C ARG A 351 10.21 -22.69 -5.30
N GLU A 352 9.05 -22.07 -5.11
CA GLU A 352 7.85 -22.46 -5.87
C GLU A 352 7.82 -21.84 -7.27
N GLN A 353 8.40 -20.67 -7.50
CA GLN A 353 8.39 -20.00 -8.80
C GLN A 353 8.92 -20.86 -9.96
N GLY A 354 9.84 -21.80 -9.69
CA GLY A 354 10.35 -22.74 -10.68
C GLY A 354 9.48 -23.98 -10.90
N ARG A 355 8.43 -24.17 -10.10
CA ARG A 355 7.56 -25.36 -10.10
C ARG A 355 6.14 -25.08 -10.55
N VAL A 356 5.71 -23.82 -10.45
CA VAL A 356 4.35 -23.41 -10.79
C VAL A 356 4.26 -22.93 -12.22
N VAL A 357 3.08 -23.11 -12.82
CA VAL A 357 2.79 -22.57 -14.15
C VAL A 357 2.63 -21.05 -14.00
N LEU A 358 3.51 -20.31 -14.63
CA LEU A 358 3.39 -18.86 -14.69
C LEU A 358 2.27 -18.44 -15.65
N PRO A 359 1.46 -17.43 -15.32
CA PRO A 359 0.53 -16.82 -16.25
C PRO A 359 1.21 -16.36 -17.55
N ASP A 360 0.53 -16.47 -18.69
CA ASP A 360 1.13 -16.16 -20.00
C ASP A 360 1.69 -14.75 -20.06
N ALA A 361 0.92 -13.76 -19.63
CA ALA A 361 1.36 -12.37 -19.60
C ALA A 361 2.64 -12.17 -18.74
N LEU A 362 2.81 -12.94 -17.68
CA LEU A 362 4.02 -12.89 -16.86
C LEU A 362 5.21 -13.56 -17.55
N ARG A 363 5.00 -14.67 -18.23
CA ARG A 363 6.05 -15.32 -19.03
C ARG A 363 6.58 -14.41 -20.13
N GLU A 364 5.69 -13.71 -20.82
CA GLU A 364 6.03 -12.72 -21.84
C GLU A 364 6.81 -11.54 -21.25
N ALA A 365 6.36 -10.98 -20.13
CA ALA A 365 7.06 -9.88 -19.45
C ALA A 365 8.47 -10.29 -19.00
N LEU A 366 8.63 -11.48 -18.42
CA LEU A 366 9.94 -12.00 -18.01
C LEU A 366 10.85 -12.31 -19.20
N ALA A 367 10.29 -12.82 -20.30
CA ALA A 367 11.05 -13.08 -21.53
C ALA A 367 11.57 -11.78 -22.14
N THR A 368 10.72 -10.75 -22.22
CA THR A 368 11.10 -9.40 -22.71
C THR A 368 12.19 -8.80 -21.84
N ALA A 369 12.00 -8.77 -20.51
CA ALA A 369 12.99 -8.24 -19.59
C ALA A 369 14.32 -9.01 -19.64
N SER A 370 14.28 -10.34 -19.85
CA SER A 370 15.47 -11.17 -19.99
C SER A 370 16.21 -10.88 -21.28
N ALA A 371 15.50 -10.67 -22.40
CA ALA A 371 16.09 -10.30 -23.68
C ALA A 371 16.78 -8.92 -23.60
N GLU A 372 16.14 -7.94 -22.96
CA GLU A 372 16.70 -6.60 -22.73
C GLU A 372 17.93 -6.63 -21.82
N ALA A 373 17.90 -7.44 -20.78
CA ALA A 373 19.00 -7.58 -19.84
C ALA A 373 20.16 -8.46 -20.33
N GLY A 374 19.95 -9.25 -21.40
CA GLY A 374 20.91 -10.23 -21.90
C GLY A 374 21.18 -11.41 -20.94
N LYS A 375 20.31 -11.63 -19.96
CA LYS A 375 20.37 -12.70 -18.93
C LYS A 375 18.97 -13.04 -18.43
N PRO A 376 18.75 -14.23 -17.85
CA PRO A 376 17.49 -14.57 -17.20
C PRO A 376 17.14 -13.55 -16.12
N VAL A 377 15.90 -13.05 -16.13
CA VAL A 377 15.35 -12.11 -15.14
C VAL A 377 14.27 -12.83 -14.34
N GLY A 378 14.40 -12.82 -13.02
CA GLY A 378 13.39 -13.33 -12.09
C GLY A 378 12.38 -12.25 -11.67
N LEU A 379 11.31 -12.64 -10.98
CA LEU A 379 10.27 -11.71 -10.52
C LEU A 379 10.80 -10.59 -9.63
N GLY A 380 11.73 -10.90 -8.73
CA GLY A 380 12.33 -9.88 -7.85
C GLY A 380 13.21 -8.89 -8.59
N GLU A 381 13.79 -9.30 -9.73
CA GLU A 381 14.57 -8.40 -10.62
C GLU A 381 13.64 -7.58 -11.53
N LEU A 382 12.48 -8.15 -11.93
CA LEU A 382 11.46 -7.43 -12.67
C LEU A 382 10.92 -6.27 -11.82
N ASP A 383 10.55 -6.55 -10.57
CA ASP A 383 10.24 -5.53 -9.57
C ASP A 383 10.36 -6.12 -8.15
N ALA A 384 11.12 -5.45 -7.29
CA ALA A 384 11.36 -5.88 -5.91
C ALA A 384 10.09 -5.89 -5.03
N GLY A 385 9.02 -5.18 -5.43
CA GLY A 385 7.74 -5.16 -4.70
C GLY A 385 6.89 -6.40 -4.93
N LEU A 386 7.10 -7.10 -6.05
CA LEU A 386 6.25 -8.23 -6.45
C LEU A 386 6.31 -9.40 -5.47
N MET A 387 7.47 -9.67 -4.91
CA MET A 387 7.63 -10.75 -3.94
C MET A 387 6.68 -10.57 -2.75
N GLY A 388 6.59 -9.35 -2.20
CA GLY A 388 5.67 -9.06 -1.11
C GLY A 388 4.19 -9.15 -1.50
N ILE A 389 3.84 -8.78 -2.73
CA ILE A 389 2.47 -8.90 -3.27
C ILE A 389 2.09 -10.38 -3.39
N VAL A 390 2.95 -11.20 -3.98
CA VAL A 390 2.69 -12.64 -4.15
C VAL A 390 2.63 -13.34 -2.79
N ASP A 391 3.59 -13.08 -1.89
CA ASP A 391 3.59 -13.63 -0.54
C ASP A 391 2.28 -13.34 0.20
N LYS A 392 1.79 -12.09 0.11
CA LYS A 392 0.52 -11.68 0.71
C LYS A 392 -0.66 -12.44 0.09
N ALA A 393 -0.71 -12.49 -1.24
CA ALA A 393 -1.79 -13.13 -1.97
C ALA A 393 -1.82 -14.66 -1.74
N VAL A 394 -0.68 -15.32 -1.61
CA VAL A 394 -0.58 -16.75 -1.22
C VAL A 394 -1.05 -16.93 0.23
N ALA A 395 -0.57 -16.11 1.16
CA ALA A 395 -0.95 -16.22 2.57
C ALA A 395 -2.45 -16.00 2.81
N MET A 396 -3.11 -15.18 2.00
CA MET A 396 -4.56 -15.01 2.03
C MET A 396 -5.34 -16.28 1.65
N ARG A 397 -4.69 -17.26 1.00
CA ARG A 397 -5.30 -18.51 0.49
C ARG A 397 -5.03 -19.74 1.33
N ALA A 398 -4.13 -19.65 2.33
CA ALA A 398 -3.79 -20.76 3.19
C ALA A 398 -4.96 -21.21 4.06
N GLU A 399 -5.02 -22.49 4.43
CA GLU A 399 -5.98 -23.01 5.41
C GLU A 399 -5.69 -22.43 6.79
N VAL A 400 -4.43 -22.38 7.19
CA VAL A 400 -4.01 -21.78 8.46
C VAL A 400 -3.03 -20.65 8.18
N PHE A 401 -3.27 -19.48 8.77
CA PHE A 401 -2.34 -18.37 8.75
C PHE A 401 -1.70 -18.19 10.12
N LEU A 402 -0.39 -18.25 10.16
CA LEU A 402 0.40 -18.17 11.37
C LEU A 402 1.25 -16.89 11.37
N THR A 403 1.11 -16.08 12.40
CA THR A 403 1.89 -14.85 12.57
C THR A 403 2.41 -14.72 14.00
N GLY A 404 3.55 -14.05 14.17
CA GLY A 404 4.07 -13.78 15.50
C GLY A 404 3.12 -12.88 16.31
N PHE A 405 3.02 -13.14 17.61
CA PHE A 405 2.30 -12.29 18.53
C PHE A 405 3.02 -10.94 18.63
N ALA A 406 2.27 -9.85 18.49
CA ALA A 406 2.76 -8.50 18.70
C ALA A 406 2.28 -8.00 20.06
N GLY A 407 3.09 -8.18 21.09
CA GLY A 407 2.76 -7.69 22.43
C GLY A 407 2.65 -6.17 22.48
N VAL A 408 1.83 -5.67 23.38
CA VAL A 408 1.63 -4.23 23.66
C VAL A 408 2.22 -3.90 25.03
N GLY A 409 2.86 -2.74 25.17
CA GLY A 409 3.45 -2.30 26.44
C GLY A 409 4.55 -3.25 26.94
N LYS A 410 4.44 -3.74 28.17
CA LYS A 410 5.44 -4.66 28.78
C LYS A 410 5.51 -6.02 28.05
N GLU A 411 4.46 -6.45 27.39
CA GLU A 411 4.43 -7.71 26.64
C GLU A 411 5.12 -7.60 25.28
N ALA A 412 5.40 -6.39 24.80
CA ALA A 412 6.15 -6.19 23.56
C ALA A 412 7.52 -6.86 23.58
N ALA A 413 8.13 -7.01 24.79
CA ALA A 413 9.40 -7.72 24.97
C ALA A 413 9.30 -9.24 24.69
N LEU A 414 8.10 -9.81 24.67
CA LEU A 414 7.82 -11.23 24.46
C LEU A 414 7.32 -11.49 23.04
N GLY A 415 7.14 -10.46 22.24
CA GLY A 415 6.60 -10.58 20.90
C GLY A 415 7.56 -11.26 19.92
N CYS A 416 7.00 -12.08 19.04
CA CYS A 416 7.69 -12.65 17.88
C CYS A 416 7.34 -11.91 16.57
N ALA A 417 6.63 -10.81 16.67
CA ALA A 417 6.37 -9.86 15.60
C ALA A 417 6.12 -8.45 16.18
N LYS A 418 6.11 -7.44 15.34
CA LYS A 418 5.47 -6.14 15.63
C LYS A 418 4.19 -6.03 14.81
N VAL A 419 3.27 -5.15 15.26
CA VAL A 419 2.07 -4.83 14.48
C VAL A 419 2.49 -4.40 13.08
N SER A 420 1.97 -5.10 12.09
CA SER A 420 2.31 -4.93 10.68
C SER A 420 1.04 -4.74 9.86
N SER A 421 0.98 -3.67 9.09
CA SER A 421 -0.12 -3.46 8.14
C SER A 421 -0.20 -4.58 7.09
N PHE A 422 0.90 -5.20 6.74
CA PHE A 422 0.94 -6.38 5.88
C PHE A 422 0.16 -7.56 6.50
N THR A 423 0.45 -7.88 7.78
CA THR A 423 -0.27 -8.93 8.52
C THR A 423 -1.75 -8.58 8.68
N SER A 424 -2.07 -7.32 9.03
CA SER A 424 -3.46 -6.88 9.20
C SER A 424 -4.26 -7.06 7.93
N GLN A 425 -3.74 -6.66 6.78
CA GLN A 425 -4.43 -6.85 5.49
C GLN A 425 -4.69 -8.32 5.17
N ILE A 426 -3.74 -9.23 5.46
CA ILE A 426 -3.98 -10.67 5.27
C ILE A 426 -5.14 -11.14 6.15
N ILE A 427 -5.14 -10.76 7.43
CA ILE A 427 -6.19 -11.16 8.38
C ILE A 427 -7.55 -10.60 7.94
N GLU A 428 -7.62 -9.30 7.62
CA GLU A 428 -8.84 -8.63 7.17
C GLU A 428 -9.41 -9.25 5.88
N ALA A 429 -8.55 -9.52 4.89
CA ALA A 429 -8.96 -10.17 3.65
C ALA A 429 -9.48 -11.60 3.87
N ARG A 430 -8.86 -12.34 4.78
CA ARG A 430 -9.31 -13.68 5.15
C ARG A 430 -10.66 -13.63 5.87
N GLN A 431 -10.88 -12.66 6.77
CA GLN A 431 -12.15 -12.45 7.48
C GLN A 431 -13.29 -12.05 6.52
N ALA A 432 -13.02 -11.14 5.57
CA ALA A 432 -13.99 -10.76 4.55
C ALA A 432 -14.45 -11.96 3.72
N ARG A 433 -13.50 -12.82 3.30
CA ARG A 433 -13.80 -14.04 2.54
C ARG A 433 -14.67 -15.03 3.31
N ILE A 434 -14.52 -15.15 4.62
CA ILE A 434 -15.42 -15.99 5.45
C ILE A 434 -16.84 -15.44 5.42
N GLY A 435 -17.00 -14.13 5.61
CA GLY A 435 -18.33 -13.49 5.58
C GLY A 435 -19.06 -13.77 4.27
N GLU A 436 -18.35 -13.70 3.13
CA GLU A 436 -18.90 -14.00 1.81
C GLU A 436 -19.24 -15.48 1.61
N GLN A 437 -18.44 -16.40 2.17
CA GLN A 437 -18.64 -17.85 2.05
C GLN A 437 -19.70 -18.37 3.02
N SER A 438 -19.75 -17.86 4.25
CA SER A 438 -20.81 -18.21 5.20
C SER A 438 -22.20 -17.80 4.71
N ALA A 439 -22.27 -16.79 3.85
CA ALA A 439 -23.53 -16.41 3.21
C ALA A 439 -23.94 -17.33 2.03
N LYS A 440 -23.03 -18.15 1.50
CA LYS A 440 -23.26 -18.98 0.30
C LYS A 440 -23.24 -20.49 0.55
N GLU A 441 -22.58 -20.98 1.58
CA GLU A 441 -22.39 -22.42 1.84
C GLU A 441 -22.53 -22.71 3.33
N ASP A 442 -23.76 -22.87 3.81
CA ASP A 442 -23.98 -23.61 5.05
C ASP A 442 -23.53 -25.06 4.85
N GLN A 443 -22.60 -25.51 5.68
CA GLN A 443 -22.40 -26.88 6.13
C GLN A 443 -21.40 -27.85 5.52
N VAL A 444 -20.58 -27.59 4.51
CA VAL A 444 -19.80 -28.72 3.92
C VAL A 444 -18.27 -28.66 4.09
N ARG A 445 -17.67 -27.57 4.54
CA ARG A 445 -16.21 -27.51 4.73
C ARG A 445 -15.86 -27.16 6.18
N GLY A 446 -15.84 -28.17 7.02
CA GLY A 446 -15.49 -28.06 8.43
C GLY A 446 -14.13 -27.44 8.69
N GLU A 447 -14.00 -26.81 9.83
CA GLU A 447 -12.87 -26.45 10.72
C GLU A 447 -11.50 -26.02 10.14
N LEU A 448 -11.13 -26.36 8.91
CA LEU A 448 -9.82 -26.07 8.31
C LEU A 448 -9.69 -24.66 7.71
N TRP A 449 -10.78 -23.98 7.52
CA TRP A 449 -10.79 -22.69 6.80
C TRP A 449 -10.64 -21.52 7.75
N ASN A 450 -9.50 -20.82 7.61
CA ASN A 450 -9.26 -19.50 8.15
C ASN A 450 -8.83 -19.41 9.62
N ASP A 451 -8.16 -20.43 10.11
CA ASP A 451 -7.51 -20.31 11.41
C ASP A 451 -6.39 -19.26 11.33
N VAL A 452 -6.43 -18.28 12.23
CA VAL A 452 -5.36 -17.30 12.43
C VAL A 452 -4.73 -17.61 13.77
N SER A 453 -3.56 -18.18 13.75
CA SER A 453 -2.83 -18.60 14.94
C SER A 453 -1.63 -17.70 15.19
N ARG A 454 -1.20 -17.58 16.44
CA ARG A 454 -0.08 -16.73 16.85
C ARG A 454 0.92 -17.52 17.68
N TRP A 455 2.16 -17.03 17.76
CA TRP A 455 3.18 -17.55 18.66
C TRP A 455 3.97 -16.41 19.30
N SER A 456 4.48 -16.64 20.50
CA SER A 456 5.30 -15.72 21.27
C SER A 456 6.59 -16.37 21.79
N VAL A 457 7.45 -15.59 22.41
CA VAL A 457 8.65 -16.11 23.11
C VAL A 457 8.28 -17.07 24.25
N LYS A 458 7.15 -16.84 24.93
CA LYS A 458 6.71 -17.67 26.07
C LYS A 458 6.25 -19.07 25.66
N GLY A 459 5.64 -19.19 24.50
CA GLY A 459 5.15 -20.49 24.05
C GLY A 459 4.08 -20.42 22.97
N PRO A 460 3.55 -21.58 22.57
CA PRO A 460 2.53 -21.69 21.55
C PRO A 460 1.11 -21.39 22.03
N ASP A 461 0.88 -21.25 23.33
CA ASP A 461 -0.44 -21.22 23.97
C ASP A 461 -0.92 -19.79 24.34
N ASP A 462 -0.21 -18.75 23.91
CA ASP A 462 -0.61 -17.35 24.13
C ASP A 462 -1.60 -16.92 23.00
N ASP A 463 -2.78 -17.55 22.92
CA ASP A 463 -3.91 -17.13 22.10
C ASP A 463 -4.85 -16.21 22.88
#